data_be8af2bc949315a4a180672f8b26ebb3
#
_entry.id   be8af2bc949315a4a180672f8b26ebb3
#
_cell.length_a   1.000
_cell.length_b   1.000
_cell.length_c   1.000
_cell.angle_alpha   90.00
_cell.angle_beta   90.00
_cell.angle_gamma   90.00
#
_symmetry.space_group_name_H-M   'P 1'
#
loop_
_entity.id
_entity.type
_entity.pdbx_description
1 polymer ?
#
loop_
_entity_poly.entity_id
_entity_poly.type
_entity_poly.pdbx_seq_one_letter_code
_entity_poly.pdbx_strand_id
1 'polypeptide(L)'
;RDGMRTIDEIKTTTLPPEFITGEQSPEHWAQAQCYAAIYALQNDLPAMRVRLTYYQVDEELEFNFTHDYTAEALQDIVQGLLTQYAPWARRAAAWQRDRRANLQALTFPFAGYRPGQRAMIGAVYKTCCEGGQLLCQAPTGIGKTMSVLFPALKALEDGGPVFYLTARGTTRAAAENAVAVLHGHDASLKLRSVTLTAKDKICLQDRRECTPEACPYANGYFDRVKTALWDGLDTPTLTADALRELARRHRVCPFELGLDLSLWCDVVIGDYNYLFDPVVHLARFFESRGDYLFLVDEAHNLPGRARDMHSASLCKSAFFDARKRLGKGKSSLKNALTKLNNLFIEWRHRCEEAEGRTFFARERADAFDRALQKLCEPLEIWLDEHRDPDETHEALLQLFFDVRGWLRVADTFDEHFVLQVSAYGSEVRVSMLCLDPHEFLQADFAKGRAAVLFSATLAPAGYYKDLCGLPNARAVALRSPFDTEHLGLWCARHVSTRYKDRADSIAKV
;
A
#
# COMPACT_ATOMS: atom_id res chain seq x y z
N ARG A 1 -1.17 -46.38 -14.08
CA ARG A 1 -0.99 -47.81 -14.48
C ARG A 1 -1.75 -48.75 -13.53
N ASP A 2 -2.01 -48.35 -12.31
CA ASP A 2 -2.74 -49.09 -11.25
C ASP A 2 -4.23 -48.73 -11.15
N GLY A 3 -4.74 -47.90 -12.07
CA GLY A 3 -6.16 -47.50 -12.12
C GLY A 3 -6.58 -46.45 -11.09
N MET A 4 -5.68 -46.05 -10.18
CA MET A 4 -5.96 -45.01 -9.21
C MET A 4 -5.96 -43.62 -9.84
N ARG A 5 -6.98 -42.80 -9.57
CA ARG A 5 -7.06 -41.39 -9.98
C ARG A 5 -6.10 -40.55 -9.16
N THR A 6 -5.44 -39.58 -9.81
CA THR A 6 -4.44 -38.74 -9.20
C THR A 6 -4.88 -37.27 -9.31
N ILE A 7 -4.85 -36.54 -8.21
CA ILE A 7 -4.82 -35.07 -8.19
C ILE A 7 -3.35 -34.65 -8.10
N ASP A 8 -2.92 -33.78 -8.98
CA ASP A 8 -1.58 -33.25 -9.02
C ASP A 8 -1.61 -31.74 -8.81
N GLU A 9 -1.04 -31.29 -7.71
CA GLU A 9 -0.88 -29.87 -7.40
C GLU A 9 0.51 -29.44 -7.81
N ILE A 10 0.59 -28.55 -8.81
CA ILE A 10 1.86 -28.11 -9.39
C ILE A 10 2.22 -26.73 -8.88
N LYS A 11 3.41 -26.59 -8.35
CA LYS A 11 3.98 -25.33 -7.85
C LYS A 11 5.33 -25.06 -8.49
N THR A 12 5.59 -23.80 -8.83
CA THR A 12 6.92 -23.33 -9.25
C THR A 12 7.73 -22.89 -8.04
N THR A 13 9.05 -23.08 -8.08
CA THR A 13 9.97 -22.65 -7.04
C THR A 13 11.32 -22.26 -7.63
N THR A 14 12.01 -21.32 -6.98
CA THR A 14 13.41 -20.92 -7.22
C THR A 14 14.35 -21.44 -6.15
N LEU A 15 13.84 -22.25 -5.20
CA LEU A 15 14.69 -22.88 -4.20
C LEU A 15 15.73 -23.79 -4.84
N PRO A 16 16.98 -23.80 -4.34
CA PRO A 16 17.96 -24.77 -4.80
C PRO A 16 17.44 -26.22 -4.65
N PRO A 17 17.75 -27.11 -5.61
CA PRO A 17 17.23 -28.48 -5.65
C PRO A 17 17.36 -29.26 -4.35
N GLU A 18 18.45 -29.08 -3.59
CA GLU A 18 18.74 -29.75 -2.33
C GLU A 18 17.80 -29.36 -1.18
N PHE A 19 17.10 -28.23 -1.30
CA PHE A 19 16.13 -27.75 -0.29
C PHE A 19 14.68 -28.05 -0.65
N ILE A 20 14.42 -28.66 -1.83
CA ILE A 20 13.06 -28.99 -2.26
C ILE A 20 12.66 -30.32 -1.62
N THR A 21 11.72 -30.25 -0.69
CA THR A 21 11.20 -31.42 0.03
C THR A 21 9.67 -31.48 -0.05
N GLY A 22 9.11 -32.67 0.18
CA GLY A 22 7.66 -32.84 0.23
C GLY A 22 7.00 -32.20 1.44
N GLU A 23 7.76 -31.79 2.46
CA GLU A 23 7.25 -31.27 3.74
C GLU A 23 7.42 -29.74 3.85
N GLN A 24 7.97 -29.08 2.85
CA GLN A 24 8.29 -27.64 2.92
C GLN A 24 7.07 -26.72 3.02
N SER A 25 5.89 -27.18 2.57
CA SER A 25 4.64 -26.39 2.64
C SER A 25 3.44 -27.29 2.90
N PRO A 26 3.00 -27.40 4.16
CA PRO A 26 1.79 -28.12 4.53
C PRO A 26 0.53 -27.62 3.80
N GLU A 27 0.48 -26.34 3.44
CA GLU A 27 -0.63 -25.70 2.75
C GLU A 27 -0.84 -26.28 1.36
N HIS A 28 0.24 -26.58 0.62
CA HIS A 28 0.16 -27.19 -0.69
C HIS A 28 -0.45 -28.60 -0.62
N TRP A 29 -0.07 -29.39 0.39
CA TRP A 29 -0.70 -30.68 0.65
C TRP A 29 -2.17 -30.53 1.01
N ALA A 30 -2.51 -29.60 1.91
CA ALA A 30 -3.89 -29.37 2.31
C ALA A 30 -4.77 -28.99 1.11
N GLN A 31 -4.24 -28.15 0.19
CA GLN A 31 -4.93 -27.77 -1.04
C GLN A 31 -5.19 -29.00 -1.91
N ALA A 32 -4.16 -29.78 -2.22
CA ALA A 32 -4.28 -30.98 -3.04
C ALA A 32 -5.21 -32.05 -2.42
N GLN A 33 -5.13 -32.23 -1.10
CA GLN A 33 -6.01 -33.14 -0.36
C GLN A 33 -7.47 -32.68 -0.39
N CYS A 34 -7.75 -31.39 -0.29
CA CYS A 34 -9.10 -30.86 -0.44
C CYS A 34 -9.66 -31.13 -1.85
N TYR A 35 -8.88 -30.91 -2.89
CA TYR A 35 -9.31 -31.24 -4.26
C TYR A 35 -9.56 -32.72 -4.44
N ALA A 36 -8.68 -33.57 -3.90
CA ALA A 36 -8.84 -35.01 -3.96
C ALA A 36 -10.08 -35.50 -3.21
N ALA A 37 -10.38 -34.94 -2.04
CA ALA A 37 -11.57 -35.26 -1.26
C ALA A 37 -12.86 -34.88 -2.03
N ILE A 38 -12.91 -33.69 -2.60
CA ILE A 38 -14.06 -33.22 -3.41
C ILE A 38 -14.25 -34.12 -4.62
N TYR A 39 -13.17 -34.43 -5.35
CA TYR A 39 -13.24 -35.26 -6.53
C TYR A 39 -13.65 -36.72 -6.22
N ALA A 40 -13.09 -37.30 -5.13
CA ALA A 40 -13.48 -38.62 -4.68
C ALA A 40 -14.97 -38.70 -4.33
N LEU A 41 -15.49 -37.70 -3.61
CA LEU A 41 -16.90 -37.62 -3.24
C LEU A 41 -17.83 -37.48 -4.46
N GLN A 42 -17.44 -36.65 -5.43
CA GLN A 42 -18.25 -36.40 -6.65
C GLN A 42 -18.28 -37.61 -7.60
N ASN A 43 -17.30 -38.52 -7.52
CA ASN A 43 -17.18 -39.64 -8.42
C ASN A 43 -17.26 -41.01 -7.72
N ASP A 44 -17.70 -41.06 -6.46
CA ASP A 44 -17.85 -42.27 -5.63
C ASP A 44 -16.59 -43.15 -5.63
N LEU A 45 -15.39 -42.50 -5.54
CA LEU A 45 -14.13 -43.24 -5.58
C LEU A 45 -13.71 -43.65 -4.15
N PRO A 46 -13.26 -44.91 -3.95
CA PRO A 46 -12.86 -45.37 -2.61
C PRO A 46 -11.49 -44.88 -2.18
N ALA A 47 -10.65 -44.44 -3.12
CA ALA A 47 -9.30 -43.96 -2.84
C ALA A 47 -8.79 -43.05 -3.98
N MET A 48 -7.88 -42.16 -3.63
CA MET A 48 -7.22 -41.20 -4.53
C MET A 48 -5.72 -41.16 -4.26
N ARG A 49 -4.98 -40.89 -5.30
CA ARG A 49 -3.57 -40.48 -5.18
C ARG A 49 -3.47 -38.98 -5.20
N VAL A 50 -2.74 -38.41 -4.26
CA VAL A 50 -2.40 -36.99 -4.20
C VAL A 50 -0.92 -36.85 -4.53
N ARG A 51 -0.62 -36.05 -5.54
CA ARG A 51 0.74 -35.72 -5.93
C ARG A 51 0.96 -34.22 -5.79
N LEU A 52 2.10 -33.85 -5.25
CA LEU A 52 2.62 -32.49 -5.17
C LEU A 52 3.86 -32.43 -6.07
N THR A 53 3.80 -31.62 -7.12
CA THR A 53 4.88 -31.43 -8.07
C THR A 53 5.48 -30.05 -7.90
N TYR A 54 6.76 -29.97 -7.55
CA TYR A 54 7.52 -28.71 -7.59
C TYR A 54 8.33 -28.66 -8.88
N TYR A 55 8.12 -27.58 -9.66
CA TYR A 55 8.93 -27.28 -10.83
C TYR A 55 9.94 -26.20 -10.44
N GLN A 56 11.22 -26.55 -10.40
CA GLN A 56 12.31 -25.62 -10.17
C GLN A 56 12.64 -24.89 -11.47
N VAL A 57 12.46 -23.55 -11.46
CA VAL A 57 12.41 -22.75 -12.69
C VAL A 57 13.79 -22.56 -13.32
N ASP A 58 14.85 -22.38 -12.50
CA ASP A 58 16.19 -22.02 -12.98
C ASP A 58 16.91 -23.22 -13.62
N GLU A 59 16.70 -24.43 -13.10
CA GLU A 59 17.32 -25.68 -13.59
C GLU A 59 16.35 -26.57 -14.39
N GLU A 60 15.09 -26.13 -14.53
CA GLU A 60 14.02 -26.87 -15.25
C GLU A 60 13.82 -28.30 -14.72
N LEU A 61 13.90 -28.49 -13.39
CA LEU A 61 13.77 -29.79 -12.73
C LEU A 61 12.39 -29.96 -12.09
N GLU A 62 11.88 -31.22 -12.14
CA GLU A 62 10.63 -31.62 -11.47
C GLU A 62 10.90 -32.50 -10.27
N PHE A 63 10.26 -32.16 -9.14
CA PHE A 63 10.27 -32.93 -7.90
C PHE A 63 8.87 -33.39 -7.57
N ASN A 64 8.64 -34.72 -7.54
CA ASN A 64 7.32 -35.31 -7.37
C ASN A 64 7.22 -36.02 -6.02
N PHE A 65 6.27 -35.62 -5.18
CA PHE A 65 5.95 -36.23 -3.89
C PHE A 65 4.53 -36.80 -3.96
N THR A 66 4.34 -38.04 -3.56
CA THR A 66 3.06 -38.74 -3.77
C THR A 66 2.64 -39.49 -2.53
N HIS A 67 1.34 -39.36 -2.18
CA HIS A 67 0.69 -40.14 -1.12
C HIS A 67 -0.65 -40.67 -1.62
N ASP A 68 -0.97 -41.91 -1.21
CA ASP A 68 -2.24 -42.54 -1.47
C ASP A 68 -3.15 -42.42 -0.24
N TYR A 69 -4.39 -42.01 -0.44
CA TYR A 69 -5.37 -41.83 0.60
C TYR A 69 -6.66 -42.59 0.28
N THR A 70 -7.32 -43.14 1.30
CA THR A 70 -8.70 -43.56 1.20
C THR A 70 -9.62 -42.32 1.14
N ALA A 71 -10.81 -42.46 0.56
CA ALA A 71 -11.80 -41.38 0.54
C ALA A 71 -12.18 -40.94 1.97
N GLU A 72 -12.28 -41.88 2.90
CA GLU A 72 -12.55 -41.61 4.32
C GLU A 72 -11.44 -40.76 4.96
N ALA A 73 -10.16 -41.13 4.76
CA ALA A 73 -9.02 -40.36 5.28
C ALA A 73 -8.99 -38.92 4.72
N LEU A 74 -9.32 -38.72 3.44
CA LEU A 74 -9.43 -37.40 2.84
C LEU A 74 -10.60 -36.58 3.44
N GLN A 75 -11.73 -37.23 3.67
CA GLN A 75 -12.87 -36.58 4.34
C GLN A 75 -12.54 -36.16 5.76
N ASP A 76 -11.83 -37.00 6.51
CA ASP A 76 -11.40 -36.66 7.88
C ASP A 76 -10.43 -35.47 7.89
N ILE A 77 -9.49 -35.41 6.94
CA ILE A 77 -8.59 -34.26 6.79
C ILE A 77 -9.40 -32.97 6.52
N VAL A 78 -10.31 -33.01 5.54
CA VAL A 78 -11.15 -31.84 5.22
C VAL A 78 -12.05 -31.46 6.38
N GLN A 79 -12.65 -32.43 7.07
CA GLN A 79 -13.48 -32.17 8.26
C GLN A 79 -12.66 -31.54 9.39
N GLY A 80 -11.41 -31.96 9.57
CA GLY A 80 -10.46 -31.33 10.49
C GLY A 80 -10.20 -29.86 10.17
N LEU A 81 -9.93 -29.54 8.90
CA LEU A 81 -9.74 -28.16 8.42
C LEU A 81 -11.01 -27.33 8.61
N LEU A 82 -12.17 -27.86 8.23
CA LEU A 82 -13.47 -27.18 8.40
C LEU A 82 -13.77 -26.90 9.86
N THR A 83 -13.45 -27.83 10.77
CA THR A 83 -13.66 -27.67 12.20
C THR A 83 -12.82 -26.52 12.76
N GLN A 84 -11.59 -26.35 12.29
CA GLN A 84 -10.73 -25.22 12.66
C GLN A 84 -11.21 -23.90 12.06
N TYR A 85 -11.73 -23.91 10.83
CA TYR A 85 -12.19 -22.70 10.13
C TYR A 85 -13.58 -22.25 10.56
N ALA A 86 -14.47 -23.16 10.91
CA ALA A 86 -15.88 -22.88 11.22
C ALA A 86 -16.10 -21.77 12.28
N PRO A 87 -15.32 -21.68 13.39
CA PRO A 87 -15.47 -20.58 14.35
C PRO A 87 -15.25 -19.21 13.70
N TRP A 88 -14.25 -19.09 12.82
CA TRP A 88 -13.93 -17.86 12.08
C TRP A 88 -15.06 -17.49 11.13
N ALA A 89 -15.52 -18.43 10.33
CA ALA A 89 -16.62 -18.22 9.39
C ALA A 89 -17.91 -17.78 10.09
N ARG A 90 -18.25 -18.44 11.23
CA ARG A 90 -19.41 -18.08 12.04
C ARG A 90 -19.30 -16.67 12.61
N ARG A 91 -18.10 -16.31 13.13
CA ARG A 91 -17.83 -14.97 13.67
C ARG A 91 -17.94 -13.90 12.58
N ALA A 92 -17.41 -14.15 11.38
CA ALA A 92 -17.50 -13.27 10.23
C ALA A 92 -18.96 -13.06 9.80
N ALA A 93 -19.71 -14.17 9.61
CA ALA A 93 -21.11 -14.11 9.19
C ALA A 93 -22.02 -13.41 10.23
N ALA A 94 -21.80 -13.67 11.53
CA ALA A 94 -22.52 -12.98 12.60
C ALA A 94 -22.21 -11.48 12.60
N TRP A 95 -20.93 -11.10 12.47
CA TRP A 95 -20.51 -9.71 12.38
C TRP A 95 -21.17 -8.99 11.20
N GLN A 96 -21.09 -9.57 10.01
CA GLN A 96 -21.65 -8.97 8.79
C GLN A 96 -23.17 -8.73 8.89
N ARG A 97 -23.91 -9.72 9.38
CA ARG A 97 -25.36 -9.60 9.61
C ARG A 97 -25.69 -8.49 10.61
N ASP A 98 -25.02 -8.49 11.77
CA ASP A 98 -25.29 -7.55 12.86
C ASP A 98 -24.85 -6.13 12.47
N ARG A 99 -23.72 -5.98 11.76
CA ARG A 99 -23.20 -4.74 11.20
C ARG A 99 -24.20 -4.08 10.26
N ARG A 100 -24.74 -4.83 9.29
CA ARG A 100 -25.69 -4.29 8.31
C ARG A 100 -26.88 -3.62 8.99
N ALA A 101 -27.55 -4.34 9.88
CA ALA A 101 -28.70 -3.81 10.62
C ALA A 101 -28.32 -2.58 11.46
N ASN A 102 -27.18 -2.63 12.10
CA ASN A 102 -26.70 -1.58 12.99
C ASN A 102 -26.32 -0.31 12.22
N LEU A 103 -25.57 -0.42 11.11
CA LEU A 103 -25.19 0.73 10.28
C LEU A 103 -26.39 1.38 9.58
N GLN A 104 -27.40 0.61 9.18
CA GLN A 104 -28.65 1.16 8.65
C GLN A 104 -29.42 1.99 9.70
N ALA A 105 -29.40 1.56 10.95
CA ALA A 105 -30.04 2.27 12.08
C ALA A 105 -29.22 3.46 12.58
N LEU A 106 -27.91 3.57 12.23
CA LEU A 106 -27.02 4.60 12.71
C LEU A 106 -27.58 6.00 12.48
N THR A 107 -27.65 6.81 13.54
CA THR A 107 -28.10 8.21 13.50
C THR A 107 -26.90 9.16 13.54
N PHE A 108 -27.13 10.39 13.08
CA PHE A 108 -26.08 11.41 13.10
C PHE A 108 -25.71 11.77 14.55
N PRO A 109 -24.39 11.77 14.93
CA PRO A 109 -23.99 11.81 16.34
C PRO A 109 -24.08 13.18 17.00
N PHE A 110 -24.59 14.22 16.33
CA PHE A 110 -24.72 15.56 16.85
C PHE A 110 -26.18 16.00 16.83
N ALA A 111 -26.56 16.93 17.73
CA ALA A 111 -27.92 17.44 17.85
C ALA A 111 -28.44 18.18 16.61
N GLY A 112 -27.55 18.67 15.74
CA GLY A 112 -27.92 19.37 14.51
C GLY A 112 -26.81 19.40 13.48
N TYR A 113 -27.17 19.76 12.25
CA TYR A 113 -26.22 19.93 11.15
C TYR A 113 -25.68 21.35 11.10
N ARG A 114 -24.41 21.49 10.81
CA ARG A 114 -23.81 22.81 10.47
C ARG A 114 -24.29 23.26 9.09
N PRO A 115 -24.24 24.57 8.77
CA PRO A 115 -24.58 25.07 7.45
C PRO A 115 -23.81 24.32 6.33
N GLY A 116 -24.52 23.84 5.31
CA GLY A 116 -23.96 23.05 4.21
C GLY A 116 -23.67 21.57 4.52
N GLN A 117 -23.57 21.17 5.78
CA GLN A 117 -23.21 19.80 6.18
C GLN A 117 -24.21 18.75 5.68
N ARG A 118 -25.51 19.02 5.78
CA ARG A 118 -26.56 18.10 5.30
C ARG A 118 -26.50 17.90 3.79
N ALA A 119 -26.17 18.93 3.02
CA ALA A 119 -26.00 18.82 1.57
C ALA A 119 -24.80 17.93 1.21
N MET A 120 -23.69 18.09 1.94
CA MET A 120 -22.51 17.23 1.76
C MET A 120 -22.83 15.77 2.07
N ILE A 121 -23.45 15.50 3.22
CA ILE A 121 -23.85 14.15 3.64
C ILE A 121 -24.74 13.48 2.56
N GLY A 122 -25.73 14.21 2.02
CA GLY A 122 -26.60 13.71 0.98
C GLY A 122 -25.87 13.39 -0.33
N ALA A 123 -24.95 14.26 -0.75
CA ALA A 123 -24.13 14.04 -1.96
C ALA A 123 -23.19 12.84 -1.81
N VAL A 124 -22.54 12.71 -0.65
CA VAL A 124 -21.66 11.56 -0.34
C VAL A 124 -22.48 10.27 -0.28
N TYR A 125 -23.58 10.24 0.45
CA TYR A 125 -24.45 9.06 0.55
C TYR A 125 -24.91 8.58 -0.84
N LYS A 126 -25.42 9.51 -1.65
CA LYS A 126 -25.86 9.21 -3.02
C LYS A 126 -24.71 8.62 -3.86
N THR A 127 -23.51 9.20 -3.77
CA THR A 127 -22.34 8.70 -4.51
C THR A 127 -21.93 7.31 -4.04
N CYS A 128 -21.92 7.07 -2.74
CA CYS A 128 -21.57 5.75 -2.19
C CYS A 128 -22.57 4.66 -2.56
N CYS A 129 -23.89 4.98 -2.63
CA CYS A 129 -24.92 4.03 -3.02
C CYS A 129 -24.92 3.75 -4.54
N GLU A 130 -24.83 4.80 -5.37
CA GLU A 130 -24.96 4.69 -6.83
C GLU A 130 -23.64 4.28 -7.50
N GLY A 131 -22.52 4.40 -6.79
CA GLY A 131 -21.17 4.30 -7.37
C GLY A 131 -20.71 5.59 -8.03
N GLY A 132 -19.46 5.60 -8.50
CA GLY A 132 -18.83 6.73 -9.19
C GLY A 132 -18.02 7.63 -8.27
N GLN A 133 -17.78 8.88 -8.70
CA GLN A 133 -16.83 9.76 -8.03
C GLN A 133 -17.47 11.14 -7.72
N LEU A 134 -17.05 11.71 -6.58
CA LEU A 134 -17.49 13.01 -6.10
C LEU A 134 -16.27 13.87 -5.68
N LEU A 135 -16.15 15.05 -6.22
CA LEU A 135 -15.26 16.09 -5.69
C LEU A 135 -16.07 17.04 -4.80
N CYS A 136 -15.62 17.22 -3.57
CA CYS A 136 -16.31 18.02 -2.58
C CYS A 136 -15.40 19.12 -2.04
N GLN A 137 -15.60 20.37 -2.49
CA GLN A 137 -14.97 21.52 -1.89
C GLN A 137 -15.76 21.93 -0.64
N ALA A 138 -15.18 21.69 0.52
CA ALA A 138 -15.81 21.95 1.81
C ALA A 138 -14.87 22.74 2.71
N PRO A 139 -15.16 24.01 3.01
CA PRO A 139 -14.36 24.85 3.88
C PRO A 139 -14.11 24.26 5.26
N THR A 140 -13.11 24.78 5.96
CA THR A 140 -12.86 24.43 7.37
C THR A 140 -14.08 24.76 8.24
N GLY A 141 -14.27 24.04 9.34
CA GLY A 141 -15.38 24.28 10.26
C GLY A 141 -16.70 23.56 9.92
N ILE A 142 -16.89 23.03 8.71
CA ILE A 142 -18.11 22.29 8.32
C ILE A 142 -18.22 20.91 9.00
N GLY A 143 -17.10 20.34 9.49
CA GLY A 143 -17.07 18.97 10.01
C GLY A 143 -16.95 17.92 8.90
N LYS A 144 -16.02 18.14 7.97
CA LYS A 144 -15.78 17.31 6.77
C LYS A 144 -15.72 15.83 7.08
N THR A 145 -14.89 15.43 8.04
CA THR A 145 -14.62 14.02 8.37
C THR A 145 -15.91 13.26 8.69
N MET A 146 -16.75 13.80 9.57
CA MET A 146 -18.03 13.19 9.91
C MET A 146 -19.01 13.24 8.72
N SER A 147 -18.95 14.31 7.91
CA SER A 147 -19.82 14.50 6.76
C SER A 147 -19.55 13.53 5.62
N VAL A 148 -18.37 12.88 5.60
CA VAL A 148 -18.05 11.82 4.62
C VAL A 148 -18.11 10.43 5.24
N LEU A 149 -17.62 10.25 6.48
CA LEU A 149 -17.57 8.93 7.12
C LEU A 149 -18.98 8.40 7.46
N PHE A 150 -19.81 9.20 8.12
CA PHE A 150 -21.16 8.82 8.50
C PHE A 150 -22.01 8.32 7.30
N PRO A 151 -22.13 9.07 6.19
CA PRO A 151 -22.93 8.60 5.05
C PRO A 151 -22.28 7.42 4.32
N ALA A 152 -20.95 7.32 4.27
CA ALA A 152 -20.26 6.17 3.69
C ALA A 152 -20.57 4.88 4.48
N LEU A 153 -20.55 4.95 5.81
CA LEU A 153 -20.91 3.83 6.67
C LEU A 153 -22.37 3.39 6.47
N LYS A 154 -23.31 4.36 6.35
CA LYS A 154 -24.71 4.04 6.05
C LYS A 154 -24.92 3.39 4.68
N ALA A 155 -24.05 3.69 3.71
CA ALA A 155 -24.09 3.14 2.37
C ALA A 155 -23.30 1.83 2.21
N LEU A 156 -22.66 1.34 3.28
CA LEU A 156 -21.75 0.21 3.21
C LEU A 156 -22.48 -1.12 2.94
N GLU A 157 -23.68 -1.30 3.50
CA GLU A 157 -24.48 -2.54 3.37
C GLU A 157 -23.64 -3.80 3.63
N ASP A 158 -23.53 -4.70 2.63
CA ASP A 158 -22.72 -5.91 2.67
C ASP A 158 -21.36 -5.72 1.95
N GLY A 159 -21.04 -4.49 1.52
CA GLY A 159 -19.83 -4.15 0.80
C GLY A 159 -18.54 -4.29 1.63
N GLY A 160 -17.42 -4.16 0.94
CA GLY A 160 -16.09 -4.14 1.53
C GLY A 160 -15.81 -2.88 2.35
N PRO A 161 -14.61 -2.76 2.91
CA PRO A 161 -14.30 -1.65 3.82
C PRO A 161 -14.32 -0.27 3.16
N VAL A 162 -14.55 0.73 3.99
CA VAL A 162 -14.28 2.14 3.71
C VAL A 162 -12.79 2.39 3.93
N PHE A 163 -12.07 2.85 2.91
CA PHE A 163 -10.71 3.32 3.03
C PHE A 163 -10.72 4.84 3.23
N TYR A 164 -10.34 5.28 4.42
CA TYR A 164 -10.15 6.71 4.71
C TYR A 164 -8.66 7.05 4.52
N LEU A 165 -8.37 7.72 3.41
CA LEU A 165 -7.02 7.98 2.95
C LEU A 165 -6.61 9.43 3.22
N THR A 166 -5.44 9.64 3.82
CA THR A 166 -4.96 10.95 4.24
C THR A 166 -3.53 11.22 3.79
N ALA A 167 -3.21 12.50 3.58
CA ALA A 167 -1.84 12.91 3.25
C ALA A 167 -0.94 13.09 4.49
N ARG A 168 -1.51 13.19 5.71
CA ARG A 168 -0.79 13.61 6.92
C ARG A 168 -1.30 12.90 8.17
N GLY A 169 -0.42 12.73 9.17
CA GLY A 169 -0.77 12.13 10.45
C GLY A 169 -1.85 12.87 11.25
N THR A 170 -1.91 14.20 11.17
CA THR A 170 -2.93 15.00 11.87
C THR A 170 -4.35 14.76 11.37
N THR A 171 -4.52 14.55 10.07
CA THR A 171 -5.84 14.25 9.48
C THR A 171 -6.26 12.80 9.79
N ARG A 172 -5.30 11.91 10.02
CA ARG A 172 -5.55 10.55 10.49
C ARG A 172 -6.20 10.53 11.87
N ALA A 173 -5.68 11.33 12.81
CA ALA A 173 -6.27 11.49 14.15
C ALA A 173 -7.71 12.04 14.10
N ALA A 174 -8.04 12.88 13.12
CA ALA A 174 -9.41 13.36 12.92
C ALA A 174 -10.37 12.22 12.49
N ALA A 175 -9.93 11.29 11.67
CA ALA A 175 -10.71 10.12 11.31
C ALA A 175 -10.91 9.16 12.48
N GLU A 176 -9.85 8.88 13.26
CA GLU A 176 -9.92 8.08 14.48
C GLU A 176 -10.92 8.70 15.47
N ASN A 177 -10.84 9.99 15.68
CA ASN A 177 -11.77 10.71 16.56
C ASN A 177 -13.22 10.65 16.05
N ALA A 178 -13.44 10.73 14.74
CA ALA A 178 -14.77 10.58 14.17
C ALA A 178 -15.37 9.18 14.43
N VAL A 179 -14.57 8.13 14.32
CA VAL A 179 -14.98 6.77 14.69
C VAL A 179 -15.27 6.67 16.18
N ALA A 180 -14.42 7.25 17.03
CA ALA A 180 -14.64 7.28 18.48
C ALA A 180 -15.93 8.01 18.87
N VAL A 181 -16.25 9.13 18.21
CA VAL A 181 -17.51 9.87 18.40
C VAL A 181 -18.72 9.01 18.04
N LEU A 182 -18.64 8.23 16.95
CA LEU A 182 -19.74 7.32 16.56
C LEU A 182 -19.95 6.22 17.62
N HIS A 183 -18.89 5.60 18.14
CA HIS A 183 -18.95 4.63 19.23
C HIS A 183 -19.46 5.25 20.55
N GLY A 184 -19.08 6.50 20.84
CA GLY A 184 -19.59 7.23 22.00
C GLY A 184 -21.07 7.60 21.91
N HIS A 185 -21.57 7.80 20.68
CA HIS A 185 -22.97 8.08 20.42
C HIS A 185 -23.86 6.84 20.52
N ASP A 186 -23.36 5.69 20.07
CA ASP A 186 -24.03 4.39 20.13
C ASP A 186 -23.06 3.31 20.61
N ALA A 187 -23.17 2.95 21.88
CA ALA A 187 -22.33 1.90 22.51
C ALA A 187 -22.58 0.49 21.91
N SER A 188 -23.68 0.29 21.20
CA SER A 188 -24.00 -0.97 20.53
C SER A 188 -23.46 -1.04 19.10
N LEU A 189 -22.81 0.02 18.61
CA LEU A 189 -22.35 0.16 17.24
C LEU A 189 -21.41 -0.99 16.83
N LYS A 190 -21.81 -1.73 15.81
CA LYS A 190 -21.00 -2.79 15.19
C LYS A 190 -20.16 -2.21 14.07
N LEU A 191 -19.04 -1.62 14.47
CA LEU A 191 -18.08 -1.00 13.58
C LEU A 191 -16.66 -1.34 14.06
N ARG A 192 -15.82 -1.89 13.18
CA ARG A 192 -14.39 -2.07 13.44
C ARG A 192 -13.58 -1.14 12.55
N SER A 193 -12.60 -0.51 13.14
CA SER A 193 -11.65 0.33 12.40
C SER A 193 -10.22 -0.04 12.73
N VAL A 194 -9.33 0.08 11.75
CA VAL A 194 -7.89 -0.04 11.93
C VAL A 194 -7.17 1.16 11.34
N THR A 195 -6.17 1.66 12.06
CA THR A 195 -5.27 2.69 11.56
C THR A 195 -3.94 2.08 11.17
N LEU A 196 -3.69 2.01 9.87
CA LEU A 196 -2.43 1.52 9.33
C LEU A 196 -1.35 2.60 9.47
N THR A 197 -0.25 2.21 10.10
CA THR A 197 0.89 3.09 10.39
C THR A 197 2.15 2.51 9.76
N ALA A 198 2.98 3.36 9.17
CA ALA A 198 4.23 2.92 8.54
C ALA A 198 5.09 2.07 9.49
N LYS A 199 5.73 1.05 8.95
CA LYS A 199 6.49 0.03 9.70
C LYS A 199 7.50 0.65 10.66
N ASP A 200 8.23 1.68 10.22
CA ASP A 200 9.21 2.39 11.05
C ASP A 200 8.61 3.09 12.28
N LYS A 201 7.34 3.53 12.17
CA LYS A 201 6.65 4.27 13.24
C LYS A 201 5.96 3.35 14.24
N ILE A 202 5.58 2.15 13.83
CA ILE A 202 4.83 1.22 14.68
C ILE A 202 5.72 0.12 15.27
N CYS A 203 6.92 -0.09 14.73
CA CYS A 203 7.85 -1.12 15.18
C CYS A 203 8.13 -1.03 16.67
N LEU A 204 8.25 -2.20 17.32
CA LEU A 204 8.55 -2.34 18.75
C LEU A 204 10.04 -2.49 19.03
N GLN A 205 10.87 -2.57 17.99
CA GLN A 205 12.33 -2.65 18.08
C GLN A 205 12.94 -1.27 17.86
N ASP A 206 14.03 -0.97 18.56
CA ASP A 206 14.78 0.28 18.42
C ASP A 206 15.45 0.36 17.05
N ARG A 207 15.96 -0.77 16.55
CA ARG A 207 16.46 -0.92 15.18
C ARG A 207 15.57 -1.90 14.41
N ARG A 208 15.11 -1.47 13.23
CA ARG A 208 14.27 -2.29 12.36
C ARG A 208 15.14 -3.31 11.61
N GLU A 209 15.07 -4.55 12.02
CA GLU A 209 15.64 -5.70 11.34
C GLU A 209 14.59 -6.83 11.36
N CYS A 210 14.01 -7.10 10.17
CA CYS A 210 12.77 -7.88 10.06
C CYS A 210 13.03 -9.35 9.69
N THR A 211 14.16 -9.90 10.12
CA THR A 211 14.47 -11.33 9.94
C THR A 211 14.00 -12.13 11.15
N PRO A 212 13.66 -13.42 11.00
CA PRO A 212 13.29 -14.27 12.13
C PRO A 212 14.38 -14.38 13.20
N GLU A 213 15.66 -14.29 12.82
CA GLU A 213 16.81 -14.39 13.71
C GLU A 213 16.96 -13.13 14.58
N ALA A 214 16.72 -11.96 14.02
CA ALA A 214 16.94 -10.67 14.70
C ALA A 214 15.68 -10.13 15.38
N CYS A 215 14.46 -10.49 14.89
CA CYS A 215 13.22 -9.93 15.41
C CYS A 215 12.34 -10.97 16.11
N PRO A 216 12.16 -10.91 17.45
CA PRO A 216 11.33 -11.85 18.19
C PRO A 216 9.83 -11.76 17.86
N TYR A 217 9.40 -10.69 17.19
CA TYR A 217 8.03 -10.49 16.73
C TYR A 217 7.80 -11.04 15.32
N ALA A 218 8.87 -11.19 14.50
CA ALA A 218 8.83 -11.87 13.21
C ALA A 218 8.99 -13.38 13.37
N ASN A 219 9.90 -13.82 14.25
CA ASN A 219 10.11 -15.23 14.54
C ASN A 219 8.82 -15.90 15.03
N GLY A 220 8.36 -16.95 14.35
CA GLY A 220 7.14 -17.67 14.69
C GLY A 220 5.85 -16.82 14.62
N TYR A 221 5.82 -15.78 13.77
CA TYR A 221 4.66 -14.92 13.58
C TYR A 221 3.40 -15.72 13.25
N PHE A 222 3.49 -16.61 12.25
CA PHE A 222 2.37 -17.39 11.76
C PHE A 222 1.80 -18.38 12.77
N ASP A 223 2.60 -18.83 13.74
CA ASP A 223 2.15 -19.71 14.82
C ASP A 223 1.26 -18.98 15.84
N ARG A 224 1.49 -17.67 16.02
CA ARG A 224 0.86 -16.86 17.06
C ARG A 224 -0.22 -15.90 16.52
N VAL A 225 -0.14 -15.53 15.24
CA VAL A 225 -1.02 -14.50 14.69
C VAL A 225 -2.51 -14.87 14.77
N LYS A 226 -2.88 -16.16 14.65
CA LYS A 226 -4.27 -16.58 14.71
C LYS A 226 -4.93 -16.19 16.05
N THR A 227 -4.24 -16.40 17.17
CA THR A 227 -4.73 -16.00 18.49
C THR A 227 -4.78 -14.48 18.63
N ALA A 228 -3.77 -13.77 18.12
CA ALA A 228 -3.73 -12.31 18.14
C ALA A 228 -4.87 -11.69 17.30
N LEU A 229 -5.16 -12.26 16.14
CA LEU A 229 -6.31 -11.86 15.32
C LEU A 229 -7.62 -12.07 16.05
N TRP A 230 -7.80 -13.27 16.64
CA TRP A 230 -9.02 -13.61 17.37
C TRP A 230 -9.34 -12.61 18.49
N ASP A 231 -8.34 -12.27 19.30
CA ASP A 231 -8.46 -11.27 20.36
C ASP A 231 -8.66 -9.86 19.80
N GLY A 232 -7.94 -9.52 18.70
CA GLY A 232 -8.06 -8.23 18.03
C GLY A 232 -9.45 -7.92 17.51
N LEU A 233 -10.23 -8.97 17.14
CA LEU A 233 -11.60 -8.80 16.67
C LEU A 233 -12.57 -8.31 17.76
N ASP A 234 -12.18 -8.34 19.05
CA ASP A 234 -12.96 -7.76 20.16
C ASP A 234 -12.64 -6.29 20.40
N THR A 235 -11.63 -5.75 19.72
CA THR A 235 -11.24 -4.34 19.81
C THR A 235 -11.90 -3.55 18.68
N PRO A 236 -12.87 -2.67 18.95
CA PRO A 236 -13.61 -1.97 17.90
C PRO A 236 -12.77 -0.93 17.16
N THR A 237 -11.74 -0.36 17.82
CA THR A 237 -10.85 0.65 17.24
C THR A 237 -9.40 0.27 17.44
N LEU A 238 -8.77 -0.20 16.37
CA LEU A 238 -7.38 -0.66 16.35
C LEU A 238 -6.45 0.50 15.93
N THR A 239 -6.20 1.41 16.89
CA THR A 239 -5.19 2.48 16.73
C THR A 239 -3.78 1.91 16.76
N ALA A 240 -2.77 2.73 16.43
CA ALA A 240 -1.37 2.30 16.52
C ALA A 240 -0.99 1.81 17.94
N ASP A 241 -1.53 2.43 18.99
CA ASP A 241 -1.25 2.03 20.36
C ASP A 241 -1.98 0.72 20.75
N ALA A 242 -3.23 0.56 20.33
CA ALA A 242 -3.97 -0.69 20.51
C ALA A 242 -3.28 -1.86 19.78
N LEU A 243 -2.78 -1.63 18.56
CA LEU A 243 -2.02 -2.64 17.80
C LEU A 243 -0.70 -2.98 18.49
N ARG A 244 0.04 -2.00 19.04
CA ARG A 244 1.26 -2.26 19.81
C ARG A 244 1.00 -3.07 21.08
N GLU A 245 -0.06 -2.75 21.81
CA GLU A 245 -0.45 -3.46 23.02
C GLU A 245 -0.80 -4.93 22.71
N LEU A 246 -1.64 -5.15 21.70
CA LEU A 246 -2.02 -6.49 21.24
C LEU A 246 -0.80 -7.27 20.74
N ALA A 247 0.07 -6.61 19.97
CA ALA A 247 1.30 -7.18 19.45
C ALA A 247 2.29 -7.61 20.55
N ARG A 248 2.44 -6.82 21.61
CA ARG A 248 3.26 -7.21 22.78
C ARG A 248 2.70 -8.44 23.50
N ARG A 249 1.38 -8.47 23.71
CA ARG A 249 0.70 -9.58 24.40
C ARG A 249 0.90 -10.91 23.67
N HIS A 250 0.80 -10.90 22.35
CA HIS A 250 0.92 -12.11 21.53
C HIS A 250 2.32 -12.32 20.92
N ARG A 251 3.26 -11.40 21.13
CA ARG A 251 4.61 -11.43 20.55
C ARG A 251 4.60 -11.53 19.02
N VAL A 252 3.78 -10.72 18.35
CA VAL A 252 3.65 -10.64 16.90
C VAL A 252 4.04 -9.24 16.40
N CYS A 253 4.42 -9.10 15.14
CA CYS A 253 4.73 -7.80 14.55
C CYS A 253 3.48 -6.91 14.49
N PRO A 254 3.46 -5.70 15.09
CA PRO A 254 2.28 -4.85 15.09
C PRO A 254 1.92 -4.32 13.69
N PHE A 255 2.88 -4.20 12.79
CA PHE A 255 2.64 -3.80 11.41
C PHE A 255 1.90 -4.90 10.64
N GLU A 256 2.43 -6.12 10.64
CA GLU A 256 1.80 -7.26 9.95
C GLU A 256 0.43 -7.59 10.58
N LEU A 257 0.32 -7.53 11.92
CA LEU A 257 -0.95 -7.72 12.63
C LEU A 257 -2.00 -6.69 12.20
N GLY A 258 -1.61 -5.42 12.03
CA GLY A 258 -2.50 -4.36 11.54
C GLY A 258 -2.98 -4.62 10.11
N LEU A 259 -2.08 -5.12 9.25
CA LEU A 259 -2.43 -5.53 7.89
C LEU A 259 -3.39 -6.74 7.87
N ASP A 260 -3.16 -7.74 8.71
CA ASP A 260 -4.02 -8.92 8.77
C ASP A 260 -5.40 -8.59 9.37
N LEU A 261 -5.45 -7.76 10.43
CA LEU A 261 -6.71 -7.28 11.02
C LEU A 261 -7.50 -6.39 10.07
N SER A 262 -6.84 -5.70 9.13
CA SER A 262 -7.53 -4.84 8.15
C SER A 262 -8.54 -5.59 7.30
N LEU A 263 -8.34 -6.88 7.05
CA LEU A 263 -9.27 -7.76 6.33
C LEU A 263 -10.60 -7.99 7.08
N TRP A 264 -10.63 -7.69 8.38
CA TRP A 264 -11.77 -7.88 9.27
C TRP A 264 -12.40 -6.56 9.72
N CYS A 265 -11.90 -5.43 9.21
CA CYS A 265 -12.36 -4.10 9.59
C CYS A 265 -13.30 -3.49 8.54
N ASP A 266 -14.21 -2.65 9.02
CA ASP A 266 -15.18 -1.93 8.19
C ASP A 266 -14.62 -0.59 7.72
N VAL A 267 -13.63 -0.05 8.46
CA VAL A 267 -12.91 1.18 8.13
C VAL A 267 -11.41 0.95 8.23
N VAL A 268 -10.69 1.24 7.16
CA VAL A 268 -9.23 1.23 7.11
C VAL A 268 -8.75 2.66 6.94
N ILE A 269 -8.10 3.20 7.97
CA ILE A 269 -7.54 4.56 7.98
C ILE A 269 -6.06 4.45 7.64
N GLY A 270 -5.58 5.20 6.65
CA GLY A 270 -4.18 5.11 6.23
C GLY A 270 -3.68 6.28 5.40
N ASP A 271 -2.43 6.20 4.99
CA ASP A 271 -1.81 7.14 4.06
C ASP A 271 -2.27 6.86 2.62
N TYR A 272 -2.18 7.85 1.75
CA TYR A 272 -2.43 7.71 0.31
C TYR A 272 -1.64 6.56 -0.33
N ASN A 273 -0.44 6.29 0.16
CA ASN A 273 0.43 5.26 -0.37
C ASN A 273 -0.24 3.87 -0.36
N TYR A 274 -1.13 3.61 0.58
CA TYR A 274 -1.81 2.31 0.67
C TYR A 274 -2.77 2.00 -0.49
N LEU A 275 -3.13 3.01 -1.31
CA LEU A 275 -3.89 2.80 -2.54
C LEU A 275 -3.09 3.19 -3.79
N PHE A 276 -2.39 4.35 -3.76
CA PHE A 276 -1.88 5.00 -4.96
C PHE A 276 -0.39 4.75 -5.23
N ASP A 277 0.37 4.18 -4.28
CA ASP A 277 1.79 3.91 -4.50
C ASP A 277 1.98 2.54 -5.17
N PRO A 278 2.67 2.45 -6.32
CA PRO A 278 2.83 1.20 -7.06
C PRO A 278 3.60 0.12 -6.29
N VAL A 279 4.30 0.47 -5.21
CA VAL A 279 5.12 -0.46 -4.40
C VAL A 279 4.44 -0.85 -3.10
N VAL A 280 3.83 0.13 -2.42
CA VAL A 280 3.35 -0.01 -1.04
C VAL A 280 1.85 -0.23 -0.94
N HIS A 281 1.12 -0.16 -2.08
CA HIS A 281 -0.33 -0.37 -2.07
C HIS A 281 -0.69 -1.73 -1.45
N LEU A 282 -1.89 -1.78 -0.88
CA LEU A 282 -2.39 -3.00 -0.23
C LEU A 282 -2.83 -4.02 -1.28
N ALA A 283 -1.88 -4.82 -1.82
CA ALA A 283 -2.16 -5.86 -2.82
C ALA A 283 -3.30 -6.78 -2.38
N ARG A 284 -3.35 -7.15 -1.09
CA ARG A 284 -4.43 -7.97 -0.51
C ARG A 284 -5.86 -7.47 -0.74
N PHE A 285 -6.02 -6.17 -1.08
CA PHE A 285 -7.31 -5.57 -1.44
C PHE A 285 -7.39 -5.19 -2.91
N PHE A 286 -6.27 -4.73 -3.50
CA PHE A 286 -6.29 -3.98 -4.75
C PHE A 286 -5.68 -4.72 -5.96
N GLU A 287 -5.42 -6.04 -5.84
CA GLU A 287 -5.10 -6.88 -7.01
C GLU A 287 -6.28 -7.01 -7.98
N SER A 288 -7.50 -6.93 -7.45
CA SER A 288 -8.71 -6.94 -8.25
C SER A 288 -9.69 -5.88 -7.78
N ARG A 289 -10.68 -5.59 -8.60
CA ARG A 289 -11.77 -4.68 -8.22
C ARG A 289 -12.60 -5.29 -7.10
N GLY A 290 -12.91 -4.46 -6.08
CA GLY A 290 -13.77 -4.83 -4.97
C GLY A 290 -14.88 -3.80 -4.72
N ASP A 291 -15.76 -4.10 -3.78
CA ASP A 291 -16.84 -3.20 -3.37
C ASP A 291 -16.36 -2.23 -2.28
N TYR A 292 -15.31 -1.46 -2.60
CA TYR A 292 -14.65 -0.53 -1.68
C TYR A 292 -15.18 0.90 -1.84
N LEU A 293 -15.21 1.65 -0.74
CA LEU A 293 -15.48 3.08 -0.73
C LEU A 293 -14.20 3.84 -0.37
N PHE A 294 -13.76 4.74 -1.23
CA PHE A 294 -12.58 5.56 -1.00
C PHE A 294 -12.97 6.96 -0.54
N LEU A 295 -12.52 7.36 0.64
CA LEU A 295 -12.65 8.72 1.19
C LEU A 295 -11.26 9.36 1.24
N VAL A 296 -11.02 10.31 0.34
CA VAL A 296 -9.71 10.94 0.16
C VAL A 296 -9.72 12.34 0.77
N ASP A 297 -9.12 12.47 1.94
CA ASP A 297 -9.02 13.73 2.69
C ASP A 297 -7.86 14.59 2.19
N GLU A 298 -8.04 15.91 2.24
CA GLU A 298 -7.10 16.91 1.71
C GLU A 298 -6.66 16.60 0.26
N ALA A 299 -7.63 16.19 -0.55
CA ALA A 299 -7.44 15.66 -1.90
C ALA A 299 -6.70 16.62 -2.86
N HIS A 300 -6.60 17.91 -2.52
CA HIS A 300 -5.77 18.86 -3.25
C HIS A 300 -4.27 18.48 -3.30
N ASN A 301 -3.80 17.65 -2.34
CA ASN A 301 -2.44 17.14 -2.31
C ASN A 301 -2.25 15.89 -3.19
N LEU A 302 -3.33 15.20 -3.56
CA LEU A 302 -3.23 13.91 -4.23
C LEU A 302 -2.48 13.97 -5.57
N PRO A 303 -2.75 14.92 -6.50
CA PRO A 303 -2.03 14.95 -7.77
C PRO A 303 -0.51 15.15 -7.59
N GLY A 304 -0.09 16.00 -6.64
CA GLY A 304 1.32 16.18 -6.33
C GLY A 304 1.95 14.91 -5.76
N ARG A 305 1.28 14.28 -4.81
CA ARG A 305 1.73 13.02 -4.20
C ARG A 305 1.81 11.88 -5.23
N ALA A 306 0.84 11.79 -6.13
CA ALA A 306 0.86 10.79 -7.18
C ALA A 306 2.02 11.00 -8.17
N ARG A 307 2.32 12.26 -8.54
CA ARG A 307 3.54 12.56 -9.31
C ARG A 307 4.80 12.04 -8.61
N ASP A 308 4.94 12.30 -7.31
CA ASP A 308 6.11 11.84 -6.54
C ASP A 308 6.18 10.31 -6.51
N MET A 309 5.05 9.60 -6.31
CA MET A 309 4.97 8.13 -6.26
C MET A 309 5.34 7.47 -7.60
N HIS A 310 5.03 8.12 -8.71
CA HIS A 310 5.32 7.64 -10.07
C HIS A 310 6.58 8.27 -10.67
N SER A 311 7.40 8.94 -9.88
CA SER A 311 8.69 9.49 -10.28
C SER A 311 9.84 8.71 -9.64
N ALA A 312 10.99 8.71 -10.31
CA ALA A 312 12.20 8.11 -9.76
C ALA A 312 13.41 9.03 -9.97
N SER A 313 14.36 8.98 -9.06
CA SER A 313 15.60 9.75 -9.16
C SER A 313 16.79 8.94 -8.71
N LEU A 314 17.90 9.06 -9.44
CA LEU A 314 19.17 8.44 -9.09
C LEU A 314 20.27 9.52 -9.03
N CYS A 315 21.19 9.37 -8.07
CA CYS A 315 22.31 10.27 -7.85
C CYS A 315 23.65 9.56 -8.15
N LYS A 316 24.55 10.22 -8.82
CA LYS A 316 25.89 9.70 -9.14
C LYS A 316 26.65 9.24 -7.91
N SER A 317 26.56 10.00 -6.80
CA SER A 317 27.22 9.68 -5.53
C SER A 317 26.90 8.27 -5.04
N ALA A 318 25.66 7.79 -5.13
CA ALA A 318 25.27 6.46 -4.69
C ALA A 318 26.06 5.36 -5.42
N PHE A 319 26.23 5.47 -6.74
CA PHE A 319 27.00 4.52 -7.55
C PHE A 319 28.50 4.62 -7.30
N PHE A 320 29.02 5.84 -7.12
CA PHE A 320 30.43 6.06 -6.82
C PHE A 320 30.81 5.51 -5.45
N ASP A 321 29.99 5.76 -4.43
CA ASP A 321 30.22 5.29 -3.06
C ASP A 321 30.09 3.77 -2.95
N ALA A 322 29.08 3.16 -3.61
CA ALA A 322 28.94 1.72 -3.73
C ALA A 322 30.23 1.08 -4.33
N ARG A 323 30.71 1.63 -5.44
CA ARG A 323 31.94 1.17 -6.07
C ARG A 323 33.17 1.31 -5.17
N LYS A 324 33.26 2.40 -4.39
CA LYS A 324 34.37 2.66 -3.46
C LYS A 324 34.37 1.66 -2.30
N ARG A 325 33.22 1.36 -1.74
CA ARG A 325 33.02 0.40 -0.62
C ARG A 325 33.43 -1.02 -1.00
N LEU A 326 33.24 -1.44 -2.24
CA LEU A 326 33.66 -2.75 -2.74
C LEU A 326 35.19 -2.98 -2.75
N GLY A 327 36.00 -2.00 -2.38
CA GLY A 327 37.45 -2.12 -2.21
C GLY A 327 38.26 -2.29 -3.51
N LYS A 328 39.44 -2.90 -3.46
CA LYS A 328 40.32 -3.15 -4.63
C LYS A 328 39.97 -4.52 -5.24
N GLY A 329 39.98 -4.63 -6.57
CA GLY A 329 39.70 -5.87 -7.32
C GLY A 329 38.81 -5.64 -8.54
N LYS A 330 38.78 -6.59 -9.45
CA LYS A 330 37.87 -6.58 -10.62
C LYS A 330 36.71 -7.56 -10.35
N SER A 331 35.48 -7.09 -10.44
CA SER A 331 34.28 -7.94 -10.40
C SER A 331 33.27 -7.43 -11.44
N SER A 332 32.29 -8.26 -11.82
CA SER A 332 31.24 -7.86 -12.75
C SER A 332 30.45 -6.66 -12.20
N LEU A 333 30.15 -6.66 -10.91
CA LEU A 333 29.48 -5.57 -10.19
C LEU A 333 30.26 -4.24 -10.31
N LYS A 334 31.58 -4.23 -10.07
CA LYS A 334 32.40 -3.04 -10.23
C LYS A 334 32.48 -2.52 -11.66
N ASN A 335 32.50 -3.44 -12.63
CA ASN A 335 32.51 -3.06 -14.03
C ASN A 335 31.18 -2.40 -14.43
N ALA A 336 30.05 -2.93 -13.96
CA ALA A 336 28.72 -2.34 -14.17
C ALA A 336 28.61 -0.95 -13.52
N LEU A 337 29.04 -0.79 -12.26
CA LEU A 337 29.08 0.50 -11.56
C LEU A 337 29.98 1.52 -12.25
N THR A 338 31.14 1.07 -12.82
CA THR A 338 32.04 1.95 -13.57
C THR A 338 31.39 2.44 -14.85
N LYS A 339 30.67 1.58 -15.57
CA LYS A 339 29.95 1.95 -16.79
C LYS A 339 28.89 3.01 -16.50
N LEU A 340 28.10 2.83 -15.44
CA LEU A 340 27.10 3.80 -15.02
C LEU A 340 27.73 5.14 -14.61
N ASN A 341 28.84 5.11 -13.85
CA ASN A 341 29.55 6.34 -13.52
C ASN A 341 30.02 7.11 -14.76
N ASN A 342 30.42 6.43 -15.82
CA ASN A 342 30.82 7.10 -17.07
C ASN A 342 29.61 7.77 -17.76
N LEU A 343 28.43 7.16 -17.76
CA LEU A 343 27.22 7.77 -18.26
C LEU A 343 26.82 9.02 -17.46
N PHE A 344 26.98 9.00 -16.13
CA PHE A 344 26.79 10.21 -15.32
C PHE A 344 27.81 11.31 -15.67
N ILE A 345 29.05 10.97 -16.01
CA ILE A 345 30.05 11.94 -16.44
C ILE A 345 29.68 12.57 -17.79
N GLU A 346 29.21 11.78 -18.74
CA GLU A 346 28.69 12.28 -20.03
C GLU A 346 27.53 13.25 -19.82
N TRP A 347 26.61 12.92 -18.95
CA TRP A 347 25.49 13.82 -18.62
C TRP A 347 25.94 15.06 -17.88
N ARG A 348 26.98 15.01 -17.04
CA ARG A 348 27.55 16.21 -16.44
C ARG A 348 28.04 17.18 -17.50
N HIS A 349 28.79 16.71 -18.50
CA HIS A 349 29.26 17.55 -19.60
C HIS A 349 28.10 18.21 -20.37
N ARG A 350 27.03 17.46 -20.65
CA ARG A 350 25.81 18.03 -21.26
C ARG A 350 25.16 19.10 -20.39
N CYS A 351 25.14 18.91 -19.06
CA CYS A 351 24.62 19.91 -18.13
C CYS A 351 25.50 21.16 -18.05
N GLU A 352 26.82 21.04 -18.22
CA GLU A 352 27.75 22.16 -18.21
C GLU A 352 27.52 23.08 -19.44
N GLU A 353 27.03 22.54 -20.54
CA GLU A 353 26.67 23.28 -21.75
C GLU A 353 25.26 23.90 -21.68
N ALA A 354 24.41 23.42 -20.77
CA ALA A 354 23.03 23.86 -20.62
C ALA A 354 22.90 25.04 -19.64
N GLU A 355 21.95 25.96 -19.93
CA GLU A 355 21.60 27.06 -19.03
C GLU A 355 21.11 26.51 -17.68
N GLY A 356 21.63 27.03 -16.57
CA GLY A 356 21.30 26.55 -15.22
C GLY A 356 21.80 25.15 -14.87
N ARG A 357 22.71 24.58 -15.68
CA ARG A 357 23.26 23.23 -15.50
C ARG A 357 22.21 22.12 -15.38
N THR A 358 21.12 22.30 -16.10
CA THR A 358 19.99 21.36 -16.14
C THR A 358 19.48 21.23 -17.57
N PHE A 359 19.22 20.00 -18.00
CA PHE A 359 18.52 19.78 -19.27
C PHE A 359 17.34 18.84 -19.08
N PHE A 360 16.39 18.91 -20.01
CA PHE A 360 15.20 18.08 -20.06
C PHE A 360 15.16 17.33 -21.39
N ALA A 361 14.66 16.10 -21.36
CA ALA A 361 14.40 15.30 -22.55
C ALA A 361 13.03 14.61 -22.44
N ARG A 362 12.36 14.48 -23.58
CA ARG A 362 11.09 13.73 -23.71
C ARG A 362 11.32 12.26 -24.01
N GLU A 363 12.53 11.92 -24.41
CA GLU A 363 12.92 10.57 -24.71
C GLU A 363 13.43 9.85 -23.46
N ARG A 364 13.21 8.55 -23.44
CA ARG A 364 13.69 7.63 -22.42
C ARG A 364 15.23 7.50 -22.48
N ALA A 365 15.84 7.25 -21.35
CA ALA A 365 17.30 7.07 -21.23
C ALA A 365 17.75 5.63 -21.50
N ASP A 366 17.41 5.05 -22.66
CA ASP A 366 17.58 3.62 -22.97
C ASP A 366 18.98 3.05 -22.70
N ALA A 367 20.02 3.81 -22.95
CA ALA A 367 21.40 3.35 -22.70
C ALA A 367 21.67 3.22 -21.19
N PHE A 368 21.10 4.12 -20.39
CA PHE A 368 21.21 4.12 -18.95
C PHE A 368 20.36 3.00 -18.34
N ASP A 369 19.13 2.84 -18.80
CA ASP A 369 18.21 1.78 -18.36
C ASP A 369 18.80 0.39 -18.61
N ARG A 370 19.36 0.15 -19.81
CA ARG A 370 20.09 -1.11 -20.11
C ARG A 370 21.33 -1.31 -19.24
N ALA A 371 22.01 -0.25 -18.85
CA ALA A 371 23.14 -0.37 -17.94
C ALA A 371 22.70 -0.69 -16.50
N LEU A 372 21.56 -0.13 -16.05
CA LEU A 372 20.95 -0.45 -14.76
C LEU A 372 20.43 -1.89 -14.73
N GLN A 373 19.77 -2.36 -15.78
CA GLN A 373 19.34 -3.77 -15.88
C GLN A 373 20.52 -4.74 -15.73
N LYS A 374 21.64 -4.43 -16.37
CA LYS A 374 22.90 -5.23 -16.25
C LYS A 374 23.58 -5.11 -14.89
N LEU A 375 23.22 -4.13 -14.07
CA LEU A 375 23.71 -4.00 -12.70
C LEU A 375 22.92 -4.91 -11.74
N CYS A 376 21.63 -5.17 -12.00
CA CYS A 376 20.76 -5.86 -11.06
C CYS A 376 21.29 -7.25 -10.67
N GLU A 377 21.59 -8.11 -11.65
CA GLU A 377 22.06 -9.47 -11.38
C GLU A 377 23.38 -9.53 -10.58
N PRO A 378 24.48 -8.83 -10.97
CA PRO A 378 25.69 -8.83 -10.14
C PRO A 378 25.52 -8.22 -8.76
N LEU A 379 24.56 -7.29 -8.59
CA LEU A 379 24.26 -6.68 -7.31
C LEU A 379 23.47 -7.63 -6.42
N GLU A 380 22.51 -8.34 -6.98
CA GLU A 380 21.72 -9.37 -6.30
C GLU A 380 22.62 -10.53 -5.81
N ILE A 381 23.48 -11.06 -6.68
CA ILE A 381 24.47 -12.09 -6.31
C ILE A 381 25.36 -11.62 -5.15
N TRP A 382 25.85 -10.37 -5.23
CA TRP A 382 26.71 -9.85 -4.16
C TRP A 382 25.96 -9.74 -2.82
N LEU A 383 24.70 -9.27 -2.83
CA LEU A 383 23.86 -9.15 -1.63
C LEU A 383 23.55 -10.53 -1.01
N ASP A 384 23.34 -11.55 -1.83
CA ASP A 384 23.10 -12.92 -1.37
C ASP A 384 24.36 -13.56 -0.76
N GLU A 385 25.54 -13.26 -1.30
CA GLU A 385 26.83 -13.76 -0.78
C GLU A 385 27.26 -13.05 0.51
N HIS A 386 26.81 -11.80 0.75
CA HIS A 386 27.24 -10.93 1.86
C HIS A 386 26.03 -10.50 2.72
N ARG A 387 25.43 -11.47 3.41
CA ARG A 387 24.19 -11.25 4.19
C ARG A 387 24.38 -10.53 5.53
N ASP A 388 25.62 -10.38 6.00
CA ASP A 388 25.89 -9.67 7.25
C ASP A 388 25.58 -8.17 7.10
N PRO A 389 24.73 -7.58 7.94
CA PRO A 389 24.29 -6.20 7.83
C PRO A 389 25.38 -5.21 8.27
N ASP A 390 26.33 -4.94 7.39
CA ASP A 390 27.31 -3.87 7.56
C ASP A 390 26.91 -2.63 6.74
N GLU A 391 27.66 -1.53 6.91
CA GLU A 391 27.42 -0.29 6.17
C GLU A 391 27.51 -0.46 4.63
N THR A 392 28.26 -1.45 4.16
CA THR A 392 28.43 -1.73 2.73
C THR A 392 27.20 -2.45 2.21
N HIS A 393 26.75 -3.46 2.93
CA HIS A 393 25.51 -4.18 2.62
C HIS A 393 24.30 -3.23 2.60
N GLU A 394 24.14 -2.40 3.64
CA GLU A 394 23.03 -1.43 3.70
C GLU A 394 23.05 -0.45 2.52
N ALA A 395 24.23 0.07 2.14
CA ALA A 395 24.37 0.99 1.01
C ALA A 395 24.08 0.33 -0.34
N LEU A 396 24.50 -0.91 -0.55
CA LEU A 396 24.26 -1.66 -1.78
C LEU A 396 22.81 -2.14 -1.87
N LEU A 397 22.21 -2.52 -0.76
CA LEU A 397 20.79 -2.87 -0.68
C LEU A 397 19.89 -1.65 -1.01
N GLN A 398 20.22 -0.47 -0.47
CA GLN A 398 19.50 0.76 -0.81
C GLN A 398 19.64 1.08 -2.29
N LEU A 399 20.87 0.97 -2.85
CA LEU A 399 21.10 1.17 -4.28
C LEU A 399 20.30 0.19 -5.13
N PHE A 400 20.18 -1.07 -4.71
CA PHE A 400 19.35 -2.08 -5.39
C PHE A 400 17.88 -1.65 -5.45
N PHE A 401 17.31 -1.20 -4.33
CA PHE A 401 15.94 -0.71 -4.30
C PHE A 401 15.75 0.55 -5.16
N ASP A 402 16.69 1.48 -5.12
CA ASP A 402 16.63 2.71 -5.93
C ASP A 402 16.68 2.37 -7.44
N VAL A 403 17.55 1.45 -7.84
CA VAL A 403 17.65 0.96 -9.23
C VAL A 403 16.37 0.24 -9.67
N ARG A 404 15.83 -0.65 -8.83
CA ARG A 404 14.54 -1.33 -9.12
C ARG A 404 13.38 -0.34 -9.21
N GLY A 405 13.38 0.68 -8.34
CA GLY A 405 12.42 1.78 -8.39
C GLY A 405 12.49 2.55 -9.71
N TRP A 406 13.70 2.90 -10.15
CA TRP A 406 13.94 3.54 -11.44
C TRP A 406 13.42 2.70 -12.61
N LEU A 407 13.80 1.44 -12.68
CA LEU A 407 13.42 0.54 -13.78
C LEU A 407 11.91 0.37 -13.89
N ARG A 408 11.19 0.32 -12.76
CA ARG A 408 9.73 0.27 -12.74
C ARG A 408 9.11 1.53 -13.36
N VAL A 409 9.60 2.71 -13.02
CA VAL A 409 9.14 3.96 -13.62
C VAL A 409 9.51 4.02 -15.10
N ALA A 410 10.69 3.52 -15.48
CA ALA A 410 11.12 3.43 -16.86
C ALA A 410 10.18 2.57 -17.74
N ASP A 411 9.57 1.53 -17.17
CA ASP A 411 8.61 0.67 -17.88
C ASP A 411 7.27 1.37 -18.16
N THR A 412 6.93 2.41 -17.38
CA THR A 412 5.71 3.23 -17.55
C THR A 412 5.97 4.58 -18.22
N PHE A 413 7.22 4.86 -18.63
CA PHE A 413 7.60 6.15 -19.20
C PHE A 413 6.98 6.37 -20.58
N ASP A 414 6.17 7.42 -20.70
CA ASP A 414 5.45 7.85 -21.91
C ASP A 414 5.48 9.40 -22.08
N GLU A 415 4.54 9.96 -22.84
CA GLU A 415 4.40 11.40 -23.05
C GLU A 415 4.06 12.20 -21.78
N HIS A 416 3.56 11.56 -20.74
CA HIS A 416 3.25 12.19 -19.43
C HIS A 416 4.49 12.35 -18.54
N PHE A 417 5.65 11.89 -19.01
CA PHE A 417 6.90 11.98 -18.27
C PHE A 417 7.89 12.93 -18.93
N VAL A 418 8.90 13.31 -18.13
CA VAL A 418 10.09 14.01 -18.60
C VAL A 418 11.32 13.50 -17.86
N LEU A 419 12.39 13.30 -18.62
CA LEU A 419 13.71 13.07 -18.07
C LEU A 419 14.34 14.42 -17.72
N GLN A 420 14.71 14.63 -16.46
CA GLN A 420 15.46 15.79 -16.00
C GLN A 420 16.84 15.34 -15.54
N VAL A 421 17.88 16.02 -16.03
CA VAL A 421 19.26 15.81 -15.54
C VAL A 421 19.82 17.13 -15.06
N SER A 422 20.33 17.14 -13.82
CA SER A 422 20.90 18.34 -13.19
C SER A 422 22.29 18.05 -12.61
N ALA A 423 23.22 18.98 -12.78
CA ALA A 423 24.58 18.88 -12.24
C ALA A 423 24.85 19.98 -11.20
N TYR A 424 25.33 19.57 -10.02
CA TYR A 424 25.70 20.46 -8.92
C TYR A 424 27.12 20.10 -8.43
N GLY A 425 28.13 20.81 -8.92
CA GLY A 425 29.52 20.44 -8.67
C GLY A 425 29.89 19.09 -9.30
N SER A 426 30.30 18.13 -8.47
CA SER A 426 30.62 16.76 -8.91
C SER A 426 29.38 15.84 -8.91
N GLU A 427 28.27 16.26 -8.31
CA GLU A 427 27.02 15.51 -8.26
C GLU A 427 26.22 15.67 -9.54
N VAL A 428 25.62 14.56 -9.99
CA VAL A 428 24.65 14.52 -11.09
C VAL A 428 23.44 13.76 -10.61
N ARG A 429 22.29 14.42 -10.69
CA ARG A 429 20.99 13.79 -10.43
C ARG A 429 20.25 13.61 -11.75
N VAL A 430 19.81 12.41 -11.98
CA VAL A 430 18.89 12.09 -13.07
C VAL A 430 17.54 11.71 -12.47
N SER A 431 16.45 12.23 -13.07
CA SER A 431 15.09 12.02 -12.56
C SER A 431 14.16 11.77 -13.74
N MET A 432 13.35 10.73 -13.64
CA MET A 432 12.14 10.59 -14.44
C MET A 432 10.99 11.19 -13.64
N LEU A 433 10.44 12.30 -14.11
CA LEU A 433 9.39 13.04 -13.44
C LEU A 433 8.06 12.76 -14.14
N CYS A 434 7.11 12.19 -13.42
CA CYS A 434 5.73 12.13 -13.84
C CYS A 434 5.13 13.53 -13.78
N LEU A 435 4.71 14.07 -14.91
CA LEU A 435 4.09 15.39 -15.01
C LEU A 435 2.57 15.29 -14.84
N ASP A 436 1.99 14.23 -15.35
CA ASP A 436 0.55 13.99 -15.30
C ASP A 436 0.23 12.56 -14.83
N PRO A 437 -0.27 12.39 -13.60
CA PRO A 437 -0.56 11.09 -13.00
C PRO A 437 -1.99 10.60 -13.25
N HIS A 438 -2.77 11.24 -14.14
CA HIS A 438 -4.22 11.03 -14.24
C HIS A 438 -4.60 9.59 -14.57
N GLU A 439 -3.86 8.90 -15.44
CA GLU A 439 -4.14 7.49 -15.81
C GLU A 439 -3.92 6.54 -14.64
N PHE A 440 -2.86 6.73 -13.86
CA PHE A 440 -2.58 5.94 -12.67
C PHE A 440 -3.69 6.11 -11.62
N LEU A 441 -4.06 7.37 -11.34
CA LEU A 441 -5.12 7.66 -10.39
C LEU A 441 -6.48 7.13 -10.86
N GLN A 442 -6.79 7.22 -12.15
CA GLN A 442 -8.01 6.66 -12.73
C GLN A 442 -8.07 5.14 -12.54
N ALA A 443 -6.96 4.43 -12.81
CA ALA A 443 -6.86 3.00 -12.64
C ALA A 443 -7.04 2.59 -11.16
N ASP A 444 -6.47 3.35 -10.22
CA ASP A 444 -6.61 3.08 -8.80
C ASP A 444 -8.05 3.33 -8.30
N PHE A 445 -8.69 4.42 -8.71
CA PHE A 445 -10.09 4.67 -8.36
C PHE A 445 -11.06 3.64 -8.95
N ALA A 446 -10.72 3.04 -10.10
CA ALA A 446 -11.52 1.98 -10.71
C ALA A 446 -11.54 0.68 -9.89
N LYS A 447 -10.63 0.50 -8.96
CA LYS A 447 -10.57 -0.66 -8.04
C LYS A 447 -11.70 -0.66 -7.00
N GLY A 448 -12.37 0.47 -6.77
CA GLY A 448 -13.49 0.59 -5.83
C GLY A 448 -14.83 0.83 -6.51
N ARG A 449 -15.92 0.80 -5.70
CA ARG A 449 -17.28 1.16 -6.13
C ARG A 449 -17.43 2.66 -6.25
N ALA A 450 -16.95 3.42 -5.27
CA ALA A 450 -17.07 4.87 -5.24
C ALA A 450 -15.86 5.54 -4.59
N ALA A 451 -15.59 6.80 -5.03
CA ALA A 451 -14.57 7.64 -4.43
C ALA A 451 -15.12 9.04 -4.14
N VAL A 452 -14.84 9.53 -2.93
CA VAL A 452 -15.17 10.89 -2.48
C VAL A 452 -13.87 11.62 -2.16
N LEU A 453 -13.52 12.57 -3.01
CA LEU A 453 -12.36 13.45 -2.85
C LEU A 453 -12.83 14.75 -2.21
N PHE A 454 -12.29 15.11 -1.05
CA PHE A 454 -12.73 16.30 -0.34
C PHE A 454 -11.57 17.10 0.23
N SER A 455 -11.73 18.42 0.19
CA SER A 455 -10.76 19.38 0.74
C SER A 455 -11.39 20.78 0.87
N ALA A 456 -10.72 21.66 1.60
CA ALA A 456 -11.09 23.07 1.63
C ALA A 456 -10.80 23.79 0.29
N THR A 457 -9.87 23.29 -0.51
CA THR A 457 -9.29 23.98 -1.67
C THR A 457 -9.28 23.07 -2.93
N LEU A 458 -10.48 22.62 -3.38
CA LEU A 458 -10.64 21.86 -4.63
C LEU A 458 -11.22 22.71 -5.79
N ALA A 459 -10.78 23.96 -5.89
CA ALA A 459 -11.19 24.87 -6.97
C ALA A 459 -9.99 25.22 -7.86
N PRO A 460 -10.19 25.32 -9.18
CA PRO A 460 -11.41 24.95 -9.92
C PRO A 460 -11.59 23.42 -10.02
N ALA A 461 -12.84 22.95 -9.93
CA ALA A 461 -13.14 21.51 -9.92
C ALA A 461 -12.69 20.80 -11.21
N GLY A 462 -12.78 21.46 -12.40
CA GLY A 462 -12.31 20.90 -13.67
C GLY A 462 -10.83 20.51 -13.61
N TYR A 463 -9.97 21.38 -13.11
CA TYR A 463 -8.54 21.11 -12.96
C TYR A 463 -8.24 19.83 -12.13
N TYR A 464 -8.95 19.65 -11.01
CA TYR A 464 -8.75 18.45 -10.20
C TYR A 464 -9.37 17.18 -10.82
N LYS A 465 -10.48 17.34 -11.57
CA LYS A 465 -11.05 16.22 -12.33
C LYS A 465 -10.06 15.70 -13.38
N ASP A 466 -9.44 16.61 -14.12
CA ASP A 466 -8.48 16.26 -15.16
C ASP A 466 -7.24 15.58 -14.53
N LEU A 467 -6.62 16.19 -13.54
CA LEU A 467 -5.43 15.66 -12.88
C LEU A 467 -5.65 14.34 -12.11
N CYS A 468 -6.87 14.07 -11.66
CA CYS A 468 -7.20 12.82 -10.99
C CYS A 468 -7.77 11.75 -11.94
N GLY A 469 -7.87 12.02 -13.25
CA GLY A 469 -8.44 11.09 -14.23
C GLY A 469 -9.93 10.82 -14.00
N LEU A 470 -10.69 11.81 -13.49
CA LEU A 470 -12.09 11.67 -13.10
C LEU A 470 -13.02 12.66 -13.86
N PRO A 471 -13.04 12.65 -15.21
CA PRO A 471 -13.75 13.66 -16.01
C PRO A 471 -15.27 13.66 -15.71
N ASN A 472 -15.83 12.50 -15.38
CA ASN A 472 -17.26 12.33 -15.14
C ASN A 472 -17.63 12.50 -13.65
N ALA A 473 -16.70 12.83 -12.77
CA ALA A 473 -16.98 13.02 -11.35
C ALA A 473 -17.99 14.15 -11.12
N ARG A 474 -18.92 13.93 -10.22
CA ARG A 474 -19.79 15.01 -9.71
C ARG A 474 -18.94 15.99 -8.89
N ALA A 475 -19.33 17.25 -8.84
CA ALA A 475 -18.67 18.26 -8.04
C ALA A 475 -19.67 19.03 -7.18
N VAL A 476 -19.32 19.22 -5.91
CA VAL A 476 -20.09 20.02 -4.95
C VAL A 476 -19.15 21.03 -4.29
N ALA A 477 -19.54 22.29 -4.31
CA ALA A 477 -18.83 23.36 -3.60
C ALA A 477 -19.74 23.95 -2.52
N LEU A 478 -19.28 23.93 -1.28
CA LEU A 478 -20.02 24.44 -0.15
C LEU A 478 -19.52 25.84 0.22
N ARG A 479 -20.44 26.70 0.65
CA ARG A 479 -20.09 28.03 1.17
C ARG A 479 -19.43 27.94 2.55
N SER A 480 -18.57 28.90 2.88
CA SER A 480 -18.00 29.02 4.21
C SER A 480 -19.13 29.19 5.26
N PRO A 481 -19.04 28.48 6.39
CA PRO A 481 -20.00 28.69 7.50
C PRO A 481 -19.73 30.01 8.27
N PHE A 482 -18.59 30.64 8.01
CA PHE A 482 -18.21 31.91 8.66
C PHE A 482 -18.64 33.07 7.79
N ASP A 483 -19.24 34.05 8.44
CA ASP A 483 -19.64 35.30 7.79
C ASP A 483 -18.40 36.10 7.38
N THR A 484 -18.43 36.62 6.16
CA THR A 484 -17.35 37.47 5.61
C THR A 484 -17.22 38.80 6.34
N GLU A 485 -18.29 39.25 7.02
CA GLU A 485 -18.26 40.45 7.85
C GLU A 485 -17.32 40.34 9.07
N HIS A 486 -17.07 39.10 9.50
CA HIS A 486 -16.12 38.82 10.59
C HIS A 486 -14.67 38.60 10.07
N LEU A 487 -14.42 38.75 8.78
CA LEU A 487 -13.08 38.56 8.18
C LEU A 487 -12.25 39.84 8.30
N GLY A 488 -11.27 39.86 9.18
CA GLY A 488 -10.23 40.88 9.22
C GLY A 488 -9.10 40.54 8.25
N LEU A 489 -8.82 41.41 7.26
CA LEU A 489 -7.69 41.27 6.35
C LEU A 489 -6.58 42.26 6.71
N TRP A 490 -5.41 41.72 7.06
CA TRP A 490 -4.25 42.53 7.43
C TRP A 490 -3.11 42.28 6.43
N CYS A 491 -2.61 43.35 5.83
CA CYS A 491 -1.51 43.29 4.89
C CYS A 491 -0.25 43.92 5.49
N ALA A 492 0.71 43.07 5.88
CA ALA A 492 2.01 43.49 6.39
C ALA A 492 2.96 43.87 5.25
N ARG A 493 2.82 45.10 4.69
CA ARG A 493 3.63 45.56 3.54
C ARG A 493 5.14 45.64 3.82
N HIS A 494 5.55 45.66 5.09
CA HIS A 494 6.94 45.76 5.52
C HIS A 494 7.64 44.37 5.65
N VAL A 495 6.91 43.28 5.45
CA VAL A 495 7.44 41.91 5.51
C VAL A 495 7.51 41.33 4.12
N SER A 496 8.71 40.98 3.66
CA SER A 496 8.90 40.27 2.40
C SER A 496 8.70 38.75 2.59
N THR A 497 7.85 38.14 1.78
CA THR A 497 7.65 36.68 1.74
C THR A 497 8.58 35.97 0.74
N ARG A 498 9.39 36.73 -0.03
CA ARG A 498 10.34 36.14 -0.97
C ARG A 498 11.40 35.33 -0.24
N TYR A 499 11.72 34.16 -0.78
CA TYR A 499 12.65 33.22 -0.15
C TYR A 499 14.00 33.86 0.22
N LYS A 500 14.57 34.67 -0.67
CA LYS A 500 15.85 35.39 -0.47
C LYS A 500 15.84 36.42 0.65
N ASP A 501 14.66 36.95 1.00
CA ASP A 501 14.49 38.02 1.97
C ASP A 501 13.98 37.49 3.33
N ARG A 502 13.83 36.16 3.47
CA ARG A 502 13.25 35.54 4.68
C ARG A 502 14.06 35.82 5.94
N ALA A 503 15.40 35.72 5.84
CA ALA A 503 16.27 35.96 6.99
C ALA A 503 16.10 37.36 7.59
N ASP A 504 15.98 38.39 6.72
CA ASP A 504 15.80 39.78 7.12
C ASP A 504 14.38 40.07 7.58
N SER A 505 13.41 39.24 7.26
CA SER A 505 11.99 39.41 7.63
C SER A 505 11.62 38.72 8.93
N ILE A 506 12.40 37.71 9.40
CA ILE A 506 12.07 36.96 10.63
C ILE A 506 11.89 37.85 11.85
N ALA A 507 12.75 38.88 12.04
CA ALA A 507 12.65 39.76 13.17
C ALA A 507 11.46 40.72 13.10
N LYS A 508 10.73 40.78 11.96
CA LYS A 508 9.59 41.67 11.72
C LYS A 508 8.24 40.96 11.82
N VAL A 509 8.26 39.63 11.94
CA VAL A 509 7.10 38.76 12.10
C VAL A 509 6.92 38.38 13.56
#